data_e86c99a37230c09e2c1cbd81d28ed2a5
#
_entry.id   e86c99a37230c09e2c1cbd81d28ed2a5
#
_cell.length_a   1.000
_cell.length_b   1.000
_cell.length_c   1.000
_cell.angle_alpha   90.00
_cell.angle_beta   90.00
_cell.angle_gamma   90.00
#
_symmetry.space_group_name_H-M   'P 1'
#
loop_
_entity.id
_entity.type
_entity.pdbx_description
1 polymer ?
#
loop_
_entity_poly.entity_id
_entity_poly.type
_entity_poly.pdbx_seq_one_letter_code
_entity_poly.pdbx_strand_id
1 'polypeptide(L)'
;RYVMLSHMWQGNEPLFQDVGAAKSVWELPKTVLNEKLHSFCKETRRLSYRWAWSDTCCIDKATSSILNQSLTLMYKWYADSAAMLVFLAGVAHPSRAGDLLRSLWMTRAWTLQELLAPKVIFFYDSEWKPYLGNIGDNHKESPEIMQELVDAIKIPYGNITTFSPGDLAIREKLRLASTRSATVEEDITYSLIGIFKSDIRPHYGEGADALGHLLEEIVACFGEVTVLAWSGKSSSYNSCLPASISVY
;
A
#
# COMPACT_ATOMS: atom_id res chain seq x y z
N ARG A 1 -4.07 -19.22 -5.83
CA ARG A 1 -4.01 -18.32 -4.65
C ARG A 1 -2.56 -17.98 -4.33
N TYR A 2 -2.28 -16.73 -3.99
CA TYR A 2 -0.96 -16.20 -3.69
C TYR A 2 -1.03 -15.29 -2.46
N VAL A 3 0.13 -15.09 -1.82
CA VAL A 3 0.31 -14.20 -0.68
C VAL A 3 1.16 -13.02 -1.14
N MET A 4 0.82 -11.82 -0.70
CA MET A 4 1.55 -10.60 -1.02
C MET A 4 2.35 -10.09 0.16
N LEU A 5 3.53 -9.54 -0.11
CA LEU A 5 4.33 -8.81 0.87
C LEU A 5 4.00 -7.32 0.78
N SER A 6 3.71 -6.72 1.92
CA SER A 6 3.66 -5.28 2.11
C SER A 6 4.79 -4.86 3.03
N HIS A 7 5.63 -3.93 2.59
CA HIS A 7 6.78 -3.51 3.37
C HIS A 7 7.29 -2.14 2.93
N MET A 8 8.09 -1.54 3.75
CA MET A 8 8.91 -0.39 3.34
C MET A 8 10.21 -0.90 2.71
N TRP A 9 10.58 -0.36 1.57
CA TRP A 9 11.85 -0.68 0.91
C TRP A 9 13.04 -0.24 1.76
N GLN A 10 14.05 -1.11 1.84
CA GLN A 10 15.25 -0.89 2.64
C GLN A 10 16.49 -1.20 1.79
N GLY A 11 17.10 -0.14 1.24
CA GLY A 11 18.35 -0.30 0.47
C GLY A 11 18.21 -1.15 -0.79
N ASN A 12 19.21 -1.96 -1.08
CA ASN A 12 19.31 -2.78 -2.28
C ASN A 12 18.61 -4.14 -2.10
N GLU A 13 17.30 -4.14 -2.06
CA GLU A 13 16.52 -5.39 -2.04
C GLU A 13 16.62 -6.12 -3.39
N PRO A 14 16.42 -7.46 -3.42
CA PRO A 14 16.44 -8.22 -4.67
C PRO A 14 15.40 -7.69 -5.65
N LEU A 15 15.83 -7.41 -6.86
CA LEU A 15 14.99 -6.93 -7.94
C LEU A 15 14.51 -8.09 -8.84
N PHE A 16 13.66 -7.78 -9.79
CA PHE A 16 13.14 -8.73 -10.78
C PHE A 16 14.25 -9.50 -11.48
N GLN A 17 15.33 -8.81 -11.89
CA GLN A 17 16.46 -9.41 -12.60
C GLN A 17 17.26 -10.35 -11.68
N ASP A 18 17.40 -10.01 -10.39
CA ASP A 18 18.16 -10.84 -9.43
C ASP A 18 17.47 -12.17 -9.18
N VAL A 19 16.15 -12.13 -8.99
CA VAL A 19 15.34 -13.35 -8.79
C VAL A 19 15.21 -14.13 -10.09
N GLY A 20 15.11 -13.45 -11.24
CA GLY A 20 15.05 -14.09 -12.56
C GLY A 20 16.34 -14.80 -12.95
N ALA A 21 17.50 -14.33 -12.50
CA ALA A 21 18.79 -14.96 -12.73
C ALA A 21 19.04 -16.17 -11.81
N ALA A 22 18.40 -16.21 -10.63
CA ALA A 22 18.47 -17.32 -9.69
C ALA A 22 17.51 -18.44 -10.11
N LYS A 23 17.93 -19.71 -9.97
CA LYS A 23 17.04 -20.87 -10.20
C LYS A 23 15.94 -20.95 -9.14
N SER A 24 16.20 -20.38 -7.96
CA SER A 24 15.28 -20.35 -6.83
C SER A 24 15.60 -19.16 -5.94
N VAL A 25 14.58 -18.57 -5.31
CA VAL A 25 14.75 -17.54 -4.30
C VAL A 25 15.70 -17.99 -3.16
N TRP A 26 15.77 -19.30 -2.90
CA TRP A 26 16.63 -19.87 -1.85
C TRP A 26 18.12 -19.90 -2.20
N GLU A 27 18.47 -19.69 -3.48
CA GLU A 27 19.86 -19.61 -3.95
C GLU A 27 20.40 -18.18 -3.88
N LEU A 28 19.54 -17.19 -3.61
CA LEU A 28 20.00 -15.83 -3.36
C LEU A 28 20.95 -15.81 -2.15
N PRO A 29 22.02 -15.01 -2.18
CA PRO A 29 22.96 -14.92 -1.07
C PRO A 29 22.26 -14.60 0.26
N LYS A 30 22.69 -15.24 1.35
CA LYS A 30 22.17 -14.96 2.69
C LYS A 30 22.74 -13.64 3.21
N THR A 31 22.19 -12.55 2.74
CA THR A 31 22.48 -11.19 3.18
C THR A 31 21.30 -10.64 3.96
N VAL A 32 21.50 -9.62 4.77
CA VAL A 32 20.43 -8.92 5.49
C VAL A 32 19.34 -8.44 4.52
N LEU A 33 19.71 -8.03 3.31
CA LEU A 33 18.79 -7.55 2.27
C LEU A 33 17.89 -8.66 1.71
N ASN A 34 18.44 -9.87 1.53
CA ASN A 34 17.69 -11.01 1.01
C ASN A 34 16.92 -11.76 2.11
N GLU A 35 17.30 -11.55 3.38
CA GLU A 35 16.67 -12.24 4.51
C GLU A 35 15.20 -11.91 4.65
N LYS A 36 14.80 -10.67 4.34
CA LYS A 36 13.39 -10.26 4.33
C LYS A 36 12.58 -11.07 3.33
N LEU A 37 13.08 -11.22 2.10
CA LEU A 37 12.42 -12.03 1.06
C LEU A 37 12.39 -13.51 1.44
N HIS A 38 13.49 -14.05 1.98
CA HIS A 38 13.53 -15.43 2.47
C HIS A 38 12.52 -15.68 3.59
N SER A 39 12.44 -14.78 4.56
CA SER A 39 11.50 -14.90 5.68
C SER A 39 10.06 -14.79 5.22
N PHE A 40 9.75 -13.86 4.31
CA PHE A 40 8.46 -13.78 3.66
C PHE A 40 8.07 -15.10 2.96
N CYS A 41 8.99 -15.68 2.19
CA CYS A 41 8.74 -16.96 1.52
C CYS A 41 8.56 -18.12 2.52
N LYS A 42 9.29 -18.12 3.66
CA LYS A 42 9.09 -19.11 4.74
C LYS A 42 7.69 -18.97 5.34
N GLU A 43 7.28 -17.76 5.71
CA GLU A 43 5.95 -17.51 6.29
C GLU A 43 4.84 -17.86 5.30
N THR A 44 5.00 -17.51 4.02
CA THR A 44 4.06 -17.93 2.96
C THR A 44 3.88 -19.45 2.90
N ARG A 45 4.98 -20.21 3.02
CA ARG A 45 4.93 -21.68 3.06
C ARG A 45 4.31 -22.20 4.36
N ARG A 46 4.60 -21.57 5.51
CA ARG A 46 3.99 -21.91 6.81
C ARG A 46 2.48 -21.78 6.76
N LEU A 47 1.99 -20.76 6.05
CA LEU A 47 0.54 -20.55 5.79
C LEU A 47 -0.01 -21.48 4.69
N SER A 48 0.76 -22.47 4.23
CA SER A 48 0.37 -23.46 3.20
C SER A 48 0.09 -22.87 1.81
N TYR A 49 0.67 -21.71 1.48
CA TYR A 49 0.59 -21.13 0.14
C TYR A 49 1.84 -21.45 -0.68
N ARG A 50 1.67 -21.55 -1.99
CA ARG A 50 2.72 -21.92 -2.95
C ARG A 50 3.27 -20.74 -3.74
N TRP A 51 2.54 -19.64 -3.79
CA TRP A 51 2.89 -18.45 -4.55
C TRP A 51 3.05 -17.25 -3.63
N ALA A 52 4.16 -16.57 -3.76
CA ALA A 52 4.53 -15.37 -3.03
C ALA A 52 4.77 -14.23 -4.03
N TRP A 53 4.30 -13.04 -3.73
CA TRP A 53 4.46 -11.86 -4.57
C TRP A 53 5.02 -10.69 -3.75
N SER A 54 6.06 -10.06 -4.28
CA SER A 54 6.62 -8.81 -3.74
C SER A 54 6.86 -7.83 -4.89
N ASP A 55 6.49 -6.58 -4.72
CA ASP A 55 6.62 -5.52 -5.73
C ASP A 55 8.07 -5.26 -6.14
N THR A 56 9.04 -5.53 -5.25
CA THR A 56 10.46 -5.36 -5.54
C THR A 56 10.97 -6.33 -6.61
N CYS A 57 10.57 -7.59 -6.52
CA CYS A 57 11.11 -8.66 -7.37
C CYS A 57 10.11 -9.29 -8.34
N CYS A 58 8.83 -8.94 -8.25
CA CYS A 58 7.81 -9.47 -9.16
C CYS A 58 7.37 -8.47 -10.25
N ILE A 59 7.84 -7.22 -10.18
CA ILE A 59 7.60 -6.20 -11.20
C ILE A 59 8.91 -5.87 -11.91
N ASP A 60 8.94 -6.00 -13.25
CA ASP A 60 10.03 -5.47 -14.06
C ASP A 60 9.89 -3.94 -14.18
N LYS A 61 10.59 -3.23 -13.30
CA LYS A 61 10.58 -1.76 -13.24
C LYS A 61 11.43 -1.11 -14.34
N ALA A 62 12.26 -1.88 -15.05
CA ALA A 62 13.03 -1.38 -16.18
C ALA A 62 12.17 -1.21 -17.44
N THR A 63 11.02 -1.90 -17.50
CA THR A 63 10.08 -1.83 -18.63
C THR A 63 8.89 -0.95 -18.25
N SER A 64 8.84 0.30 -18.74
CA SER A 64 7.81 1.29 -18.36
C SER A 64 6.38 0.81 -18.61
N SER A 65 6.12 0.07 -19.69
CA SER A 65 4.77 -0.47 -19.97
C SER A 65 4.33 -1.51 -18.93
N ILE A 66 5.26 -2.37 -18.48
CA ILE A 66 5.00 -3.37 -17.43
C ILE A 66 4.79 -2.65 -16.10
N LEU A 67 5.61 -1.66 -15.78
CA LEU A 67 5.44 -0.87 -14.56
C LEU A 67 4.07 -0.19 -14.54
N ASN A 68 3.70 0.55 -15.58
CA ASN A 68 2.42 1.27 -15.65
C ASN A 68 1.22 0.33 -15.54
N GLN A 69 1.27 -0.82 -16.24
CA GLN A 69 0.24 -1.84 -16.12
C GLN A 69 0.14 -2.40 -14.69
N SER A 70 1.29 -2.64 -14.05
CA SER A 70 1.36 -3.13 -12.67
C SER A 70 0.71 -2.16 -11.70
N LEU A 71 1.02 -0.86 -11.79
CA LEU A 71 0.47 0.18 -10.93
C LEU A 71 -1.06 0.27 -11.07
N THR A 72 -1.58 0.19 -12.28
CA THR A 72 -3.03 0.21 -12.55
C THR A 72 -3.75 -1.03 -11.96
N LEU A 73 -3.10 -2.20 -11.99
CA LEU A 73 -3.69 -3.46 -11.52
C LEU A 73 -3.42 -3.76 -10.04
N MET A 74 -2.57 -2.99 -9.38
CA MET A 74 -2.02 -3.32 -8.06
C MET A 74 -3.11 -3.49 -6.99
N TYR A 75 -4.10 -2.58 -6.96
CA TYR A 75 -5.24 -2.71 -6.06
C TYR A 75 -5.97 -4.06 -6.23
N LYS A 76 -6.22 -4.44 -7.49
CA LYS A 76 -6.87 -5.71 -7.79
C LYS A 76 -6.04 -6.90 -7.33
N TRP A 77 -4.73 -6.85 -7.48
CA TRP A 77 -3.85 -7.92 -7.01
C TRP A 77 -3.90 -8.06 -5.48
N TYR A 78 -3.93 -6.94 -4.75
CA TYR A 78 -4.12 -6.98 -3.30
C TYR A 78 -5.47 -7.54 -2.91
N ALA A 79 -6.56 -7.12 -3.56
CA ALA A 79 -7.92 -7.58 -3.30
C ALA A 79 -8.12 -9.08 -3.61
N ASP A 80 -7.47 -9.59 -4.65
CA ASP A 80 -7.56 -11.00 -5.08
C ASP A 80 -6.56 -11.91 -4.34
N SER A 81 -5.66 -11.35 -3.53
CA SER A 81 -4.69 -12.13 -2.76
C SER A 81 -5.38 -13.01 -1.70
N ALA A 82 -4.78 -14.15 -1.39
CA ALA A 82 -5.26 -15.01 -0.32
C ALA A 82 -4.97 -14.42 1.06
N ALA A 83 -3.85 -13.72 1.18
CA ALA A 83 -3.44 -12.98 2.37
C ALA A 83 -2.35 -11.96 2.00
N MET A 84 -2.22 -10.95 2.84
CA MET A 84 -1.10 -10.03 2.82
C MET A 84 -0.29 -10.17 4.11
N LEU A 85 1.03 -10.26 3.99
CA LEU A 85 1.96 -10.19 5.11
C LEU A 85 2.59 -8.80 5.12
N VAL A 86 2.39 -8.07 6.21
CA VAL A 86 2.94 -6.73 6.40
C VAL A 86 4.17 -6.82 7.30
N PHE A 87 5.33 -6.44 6.78
CA PHE A 87 6.57 -6.40 7.54
C PHE A 87 6.83 -4.99 8.08
N LEU A 88 6.78 -4.84 9.39
CA LEU A 88 6.96 -3.57 10.11
C LEU A 88 8.42 -3.42 10.53
N ALA A 89 9.29 -3.02 9.61
CA ALA A 89 10.75 -2.96 9.81
C ALA A 89 11.21 -2.14 11.03
N GLY A 90 10.44 -1.12 11.44
CA GLY A 90 10.76 -0.26 12.58
C GLY A 90 10.12 -0.69 13.90
N VAL A 91 9.38 -1.79 13.92
CA VAL A 91 8.72 -2.29 15.13
C VAL A 91 9.58 -3.38 15.75
N ALA A 92 10.15 -3.11 16.92
CA ALA A 92 11.01 -4.07 17.64
C ALA A 92 10.21 -5.23 18.25
N HIS A 93 10.88 -6.36 18.46
CA HIS A 93 10.31 -7.49 19.20
C HIS A 93 10.66 -7.38 20.71
N PRO A 94 9.73 -7.66 21.63
CA PRO A 94 8.30 -7.86 21.41
C PRO A 94 7.57 -6.55 21.06
N SER A 95 6.70 -6.62 20.06
CA SER A 95 5.87 -5.49 19.66
C SER A 95 4.85 -5.11 20.75
N ARG A 96 4.50 -3.84 20.81
CA ARG A 96 3.61 -3.28 21.83
C ARG A 96 2.42 -2.57 21.18
N ALA A 97 1.32 -2.48 21.89
CA ALA A 97 0.17 -1.73 21.46
C ALA A 97 0.57 -0.27 21.09
N GLY A 98 0.11 0.20 19.94
CA GLY A 98 0.43 1.50 19.38
C GLY A 98 1.69 1.54 18.51
N ASP A 99 2.49 0.47 18.41
CA ASP A 99 3.66 0.44 17.54
C ASP A 99 3.26 0.43 16.05
N LEU A 100 2.16 -0.22 15.71
CA LEU A 100 1.61 -0.21 14.36
C LEU A 100 1.21 1.20 13.96
N LEU A 101 0.47 1.92 14.82
CA LEU A 101 0.05 3.31 14.61
C LEU A 101 1.26 4.24 14.36
N ARG A 102 2.35 4.05 15.08
CA ARG A 102 3.58 4.84 14.98
C ARG A 102 4.53 4.39 13.87
N SER A 103 4.23 3.26 13.23
CA SER A 103 5.12 2.71 12.21
C SER A 103 5.19 3.59 10.97
N LEU A 104 6.37 3.65 10.34
CA LEU A 104 6.55 4.33 9.06
C LEU A 104 5.67 3.71 7.95
N TRP A 105 5.26 2.46 8.10
CA TRP A 105 4.34 1.81 7.17
C TRP A 105 3.02 2.57 7.08
N MET A 106 2.48 3.04 8.21
CA MET A 106 1.21 3.79 8.25
C MET A 106 1.26 5.13 7.51
N THR A 107 2.44 5.70 7.31
CA THR A 107 2.61 7.02 6.67
C THR A 107 2.83 6.97 5.15
N ARG A 108 3.05 5.78 4.57
CA ARG A 108 3.33 5.67 3.15
C ARG A 108 2.06 5.67 2.29
N ALA A 109 2.14 6.29 1.11
CA ALA A 109 1.00 6.42 0.20
C ALA A 109 0.46 5.04 -0.24
N TRP A 110 1.32 4.15 -0.74
CA TRP A 110 0.93 2.84 -1.26
C TRP A 110 0.26 1.94 -0.21
N THR A 111 0.66 2.05 1.05
CA THR A 111 0.14 1.17 2.11
C THR A 111 -1.34 1.41 2.43
N LEU A 112 -1.94 2.49 1.95
CA LEU A 112 -3.39 2.69 2.10
C LEU A 112 -4.18 1.62 1.32
N GLN A 113 -3.87 1.41 0.06
CA GLN A 113 -4.53 0.34 -0.70
C GLN A 113 -4.11 -1.06 -0.22
N GLU A 114 -2.88 -1.21 0.26
CA GLU A 114 -2.37 -2.45 0.86
C GLU A 114 -3.12 -2.80 2.14
N LEU A 115 -3.56 -1.83 2.91
CA LEU A 115 -4.41 -2.03 4.08
C LEU A 115 -5.87 -2.35 3.69
N LEU A 116 -6.42 -1.58 2.77
CA LEU A 116 -7.87 -1.63 2.50
C LEU A 116 -8.27 -2.79 1.59
N ALA A 117 -7.49 -3.08 0.53
CA ALA A 117 -7.89 -4.05 -0.48
C ALA A 117 -7.89 -5.53 -0.02
N PRO A 118 -6.89 -6.04 0.72
CA PRO A 118 -6.87 -7.44 1.12
C PRO A 118 -7.91 -7.76 2.19
N LYS A 119 -8.50 -8.96 2.10
CA LYS A 119 -9.44 -9.46 3.12
C LYS A 119 -8.75 -10.01 4.35
N VAL A 120 -7.56 -10.60 4.16
CA VAL A 120 -6.76 -11.21 5.22
C VAL A 120 -5.41 -10.52 5.30
N ILE A 121 -5.05 -10.03 6.49
CA ILE A 121 -3.75 -9.37 6.75
C ILE A 121 -3.11 -9.99 7.99
N PHE A 122 -1.79 -10.15 7.91
CA PHE A 122 -0.94 -10.50 9.05
C PHE A 122 0.16 -9.44 9.20
N PHE A 123 0.22 -8.79 10.34
CA PHE A 123 1.31 -7.88 10.68
C PHE A 123 2.43 -8.63 11.39
N TYR A 124 3.67 -8.37 11.00
CA TYR A 124 4.89 -8.92 11.59
C TYR A 124 5.82 -7.80 12.02
N ASP A 125 6.47 -7.98 13.16
CA ASP A 125 7.53 -7.09 13.64
C ASP A 125 8.86 -7.30 12.88
N SER A 126 9.90 -6.57 13.26
CA SER A 126 11.22 -6.63 12.63
C SER A 126 11.93 -7.99 12.72
N GLU A 127 11.46 -8.91 13.57
CA GLU A 127 11.95 -10.27 13.70
C GLU A 127 11.04 -11.32 13.06
N TRP A 128 10.08 -10.91 12.26
CA TRP A 128 9.06 -11.78 11.66
C TRP A 128 8.24 -12.55 12.71
N LYS A 129 8.01 -11.93 13.86
CA LYS A 129 7.05 -12.43 14.85
C LYS A 129 5.70 -11.75 14.64
N PRO A 130 4.59 -12.49 14.83
CA PRO A 130 3.26 -11.90 14.72
C PRO A 130 3.12 -10.69 15.65
N TYR A 131 2.56 -9.60 15.13
CA TYR A 131 2.34 -8.36 15.88
C TYR A 131 1.47 -8.64 17.11
N LEU A 132 1.88 -8.11 18.27
CA LEU A 132 1.30 -8.37 19.61
C LEU A 132 1.25 -9.86 20.00
N GLY A 133 2.07 -10.71 19.36
CA GLY A 133 2.00 -12.16 19.55
C GLY A 133 0.69 -12.79 19.04
N ASN A 134 -0.08 -12.07 18.22
CA ASN A 134 -1.35 -12.56 17.70
C ASN A 134 -1.14 -13.66 16.66
N ILE A 135 -1.60 -14.86 16.98
CA ILE A 135 -1.51 -16.07 16.15
C ILE A 135 -2.84 -16.42 15.45
N GLY A 136 -3.81 -15.50 15.47
CA GLY A 136 -5.11 -15.68 14.81
C GLY A 136 -4.98 -15.76 13.28
N ASP A 137 -6.07 -16.18 12.65
CA ASP A 137 -6.12 -16.43 11.20
C ASP A 137 -6.22 -15.14 10.37
N ASN A 138 -6.51 -14.02 10.99
CA ASN A 138 -6.62 -12.72 10.33
C ASN A 138 -6.50 -11.58 11.36
N HIS A 139 -5.49 -10.72 11.22
CA HIS A 139 -5.33 -9.58 12.13
C HIS A 139 -6.43 -8.50 11.95
N LYS A 140 -7.17 -8.50 10.84
CA LYS A 140 -8.39 -7.69 10.70
C LYS A 140 -9.56 -8.18 11.55
N GLU A 141 -9.42 -9.31 12.22
CA GLU A 141 -10.41 -9.84 13.16
C GLU A 141 -9.96 -9.68 14.62
N SER A 142 -8.73 -9.23 14.87
CA SER A 142 -8.21 -8.94 16.21
C SER A 142 -8.75 -7.62 16.73
N PRO A 143 -9.51 -7.58 17.82
CA PRO A 143 -10.04 -6.33 18.37
C PRO A 143 -8.96 -5.30 18.70
N GLU A 144 -7.82 -5.75 19.25
CA GLU A 144 -6.73 -4.88 19.67
C GLU A 144 -6.04 -4.23 18.47
N ILE A 145 -5.70 -5.01 17.44
CA ILE A 145 -5.04 -4.51 16.22
C ILE A 145 -6.03 -3.60 15.45
N MET A 146 -7.28 -4.00 15.36
CA MET A 146 -8.29 -3.21 14.66
C MET A 146 -8.60 -1.89 15.39
N GLN A 147 -8.54 -1.85 16.70
CA GLN A 147 -8.69 -0.59 17.44
C GLN A 147 -7.56 0.38 17.08
N GLU A 148 -6.30 -0.10 17.00
CA GLU A 148 -5.17 0.73 16.54
C GLU A 148 -5.39 1.25 15.11
N LEU A 149 -5.87 0.41 14.20
CA LEU A 149 -6.13 0.82 12.81
C LEU A 149 -7.25 1.85 12.73
N VAL A 150 -8.35 1.65 13.45
CA VAL A 150 -9.46 2.62 13.53
C VAL A 150 -8.96 3.95 14.09
N ASP A 151 -8.14 3.91 15.14
CA ASP A 151 -7.58 5.12 15.77
C ASP A 151 -6.59 5.84 14.85
N ALA A 152 -5.86 5.09 14.01
CA ALA A 152 -4.91 5.64 13.07
C ALA A 152 -5.59 6.36 11.89
N ILE A 153 -6.57 5.70 11.26
CA ILE A 153 -7.13 6.17 9.99
C ILE A 153 -8.51 6.80 10.13
N LYS A 154 -9.13 6.71 11.32
CA LYS A 154 -10.42 7.35 11.67
C LYS A 154 -11.57 7.00 10.71
N ILE A 155 -11.65 5.75 10.29
CA ILE A 155 -12.81 5.21 9.55
C ILE A 155 -13.43 4.04 10.32
N PRO A 156 -14.73 3.75 10.11
CA PRO A 156 -15.41 2.65 10.79
C PRO A 156 -14.74 1.30 10.57
N TYR A 157 -14.78 0.45 11.57
CA TYR A 157 -14.25 -0.92 11.56
C TYR A 157 -14.67 -1.70 10.29
N GLY A 158 -15.95 -1.66 9.93
CA GLY A 158 -16.46 -2.36 8.75
C GLY A 158 -15.80 -1.94 7.45
N ASN A 159 -15.46 -0.65 7.31
CA ASN A 159 -14.77 -0.14 6.12
C ASN A 159 -13.30 -0.59 6.03
N ILE A 160 -12.68 -1.02 7.13
CA ILE A 160 -11.32 -1.60 7.09
C ILE A 160 -11.38 -3.08 6.73
N THR A 161 -12.37 -3.81 7.25
CA THR A 161 -12.47 -5.27 7.08
C THR A 161 -12.96 -5.68 5.70
N THR A 162 -13.94 -4.95 5.16
CA THR A 162 -14.64 -5.31 3.91
C THR A 162 -14.69 -4.15 2.92
N PHE A 163 -13.61 -3.39 2.83
CA PHE A 163 -13.56 -2.21 1.96
C PHE A 163 -13.87 -2.53 0.49
N SER A 164 -14.78 -1.74 -0.06
CA SER A 164 -14.97 -1.60 -1.50
C SER A 164 -14.81 -0.13 -1.90
N PRO A 165 -14.26 0.17 -3.08
CA PRO A 165 -14.05 1.55 -3.54
C PRO A 165 -15.29 2.45 -3.51
N GLY A 166 -16.50 1.88 -3.48
CA GLY A 166 -17.77 2.60 -3.33
C GLY A 166 -18.17 2.96 -1.90
N ASP A 167 -17.52 2.38 -0.89
CA ASP A 167 -18.00 2.44 0.51
C ASP A 167 -17.73 3.76 1.23
N LEU A 168 -16.73 4.52 0.77
CA LEU A 168 -16.36 5.80 1.36
C LEU A 168 -16.63 6.95 0.39
N ALA A 169 -17.08 8.09 0.94
CA ALA A 169 -17.16 9.33 0.20
C ALA A 169 -15.80 9.74 -0.36
N ILE A 170 -15.80 10.39 -1.50
CA ILE A 170 -14.58 10.81 -2.20
C ILE A 170 -13.68 11.66 -1.30
N ARG A 171 -14.26 12.62 -0.61
CA ARG A 171 -13.52 13.49 0.31
C ARG A 171 -12.86 12.71 1.47
N GLU A 172 -13.52 11.68 1.96
CA GLU A 172 -12.96 10.81 2.99
C GLU A 172 -11.75 10.01 2.49
N LYS A 173 -11.80 9.52 1.25
CA LYS A 173 -10.66 8.87 0.60
C LYS A 173 -9.48 9.83 0.43
N LEU A 174 -9.73 11.08 0.03
CA LEU A 174 -8.69 12.12 -0.06
C LEU A 174 -8.10 12.43 1.31
N ARG A 175 -8.92 12.54 2.36
CA ARG A 175 -8.48 12.70 3.75
C ARG A 175 -7.58 11.55 4.20
N LEU A 176 -7.89 10.31 3.86
CA LEU A 176 -7.06 9.16 4.20
C LEU A 176 -5.68 9.21 3.53
N ALA A 177 -5.59 9.81 2.36
CA ALA A 177 -4.35 9.98 1.62
C ALA A 177 -3.57 11.23 2.06
N SER A 178 -4.24 12.27 2.57
CA SER A 178 -3.65 13.58 2.86
C SER A 178 -2.53 13.56 3.91
N THR A 179 -2.53 12.57 4.80
CA THR A 179 -1.53 12.37 5.86
C THR A 179 -0.39 11.45 5.44
N ARG A 180 -0.38 10.98 4.20
CA ARG A 180 0.57 10.01 3.69
C ARG A 180 1.61 10.67 2.80
N SER A 181 2.74 10.00 2.63
CA SER A 181 3.87 10.48 1.85
C SER A 181 4.42 9.40 0.92
N ALA A 182 5.08 9.82 -0.14
CA ALA A 182 5.81 8.96 -1.06
C ALA A 182 7.18 9.57 -1.37
N THR A 183 8.13 8.74 -1.80
CA THR A 183 9.45 9.20 -2.24
C THR A 183 9.35 9.87 -3.62
N VAL A 184 8.48 9.36 -4.47
CA VAL A 184 8.15 9.93 -5.78
C VAL A 184 6.81 10.63 -5.65
N GLU A 185 6.71 11.88 -6.10
CA GLU A 185 5.55 12.74 -5.86
C GLU A 185 4.27 12.15 -6.46
N GLU A 186 4.35 11.65 -7.67
CA GLU A 186 3.24 11.04 -8.42
C GLU A 186 2.66 9.81 -7.73
N ASP A 187 3.47 9.09 -6.94
CA ASP A 187 3.05 7.89 -6.21
C ASP A 187 1.92 8.18 -5.21
N ILE A 188 1.84 9.40 -4.69
CA ILE A 188 0.71 9.83 -3.84
C ILE A 188 -0.60 9.66 -4.61
N THR A 189 -0.61 10.08 -5.86
CA THR A 189 -1.78 9.99 -6.74
C THR A 189 -1.99 8.56 -7.26
N TYR A 190 -0.93 7.93 -7.77
CA TYR A 190 -1.06 6.60 -8.38
C TYR A 190 -1.45 5.52 -7.39
N SER A 191 -1.09 5.65 -6.11
CA SER A 191 -1.58 4.77 -5.05
C SER A 191 -3.09 4.83 -4.84
N LEU A 192 -3.77 5.84 -5.39
CA LEU A 192 -5.21 6.05 -5.26
C LEU A 192 -6.02 5.53 -6.45
N ILE A 193 -5.37 5.16 -7.56
CA ILE A 193 -6.06 4.70 -8.79
C ILE A 193 -7.12 3.64 -8.47
N GLY A 194 -6.74 2.58 -7.77
CA GLY A 194 -7.68 1.51 -7.44
C GLY A 194 -8.70 1.89 -6.36
N ILE A 195 -8.34 2.78 -5.42
CA ILE A 195 -9.25 3.27 -4.37
C ILE A 195 -10.38 4.13 -4.95
N PHE A 196 -10.09 4.89 -6.02
CA PHE A 196 -11.08 5.69 -6.72
C PHE A 196 -11.73 4.97 -7.92
N LYS A 197 -11.19 3.81 -8.33
CA LYS A 197 -11.50 3.17 -9.63
C LYS A 197 -11.25 4.13 -10.79
N SER A 198 -10.18 4.87 -10.72
CA SER A 198 -9.77 5.86 -11.70
C SER A 198 -9.17 5.19 -12.94
N ASP A 199 -9.42 5.77 -14.10
CA ASP A 199 -8.87 5.33 -15.39
C ASP A 199 -7.61 6.12 -15.79
N ILE A 200 -7.08 7.01 -14.90
CA ILE A 200 -5.82 7.71 -15.15
C ILE A 200 -4.69 6.71 -15.39
N ARG A 201 -3.82 7.05 -16.33
CA ARG A 201 -2.66 6.22 -16.68
C ARG A 201 -1.41 6.80 -16.04
N PRO A 202 -0.66 6.00 -15.25
CA PRO A 202 0.59 6.47 -14.67
C PRO A 202 1.56 6.96 -15.74
N HIS A 203 2.08 8.17 -15.54
CA HIS A 203 3.08 8.79 -16.40
C HIS A 203 4.10 9.53 -15.54
N TYR A 204 5.15 8.83 -15.11
CA TYR A 204 6.20 9.43 -14.29
C TYR A 204 6.89 10.57 -15.03
N GLY A 205 7.16 11.63 -14.30
CA GLY A 205 7.72 12.89 -14.81
C GLY A 205 6.70 14.02 -14.93
N GLU A 206 5.41 13.76 -14.67
CA GLU A 206 4.37 14.81 -14.63
C GLU A 206 4.28 15.53 -13.28
N GLY A 207 4.97 15.00 -12.23
CA GLY A 207 5.05 15.64 -10.92
C GLY A 207 3.69 15.90 -10.29
N ALA A 208 3.50 17.14 -9.81
CA ALA A 208 2.25 17.56 -9.15
C ALA A 208 1.01 17.53 -10.06
N ASP A 209 1.17 17.50 -11.39
CA ASP A 209 0.05 17.46 -12.34
C ASP A 209 -0.73 16.14 -12.25
N ALA A 210 -0.08 15.04 -11.80
CA ALA A 210 -0.74 13.77 -11.53
C ALA A 210 -1.97 13.92 -10.63
N LEU A 211 -1.86 14.71 -9.54
CA LEU A 211 -2.98 14.99 -8.65
C LEU A 211 -4.08 15.77 -9.38
N GLY A 212 -3.70 16.73 -10.21
CA GLY A 212 -4.65 17.50 -11.03
C GLY A 212 -5.50 16.60 -11.91
N HIS A 213 -4.86 15.67 -12.63
CA HIS A 213 -5.55 14.70 -13.49
C HIS A 213 -6.56 13.85 -12.72
N LEU A 214 -6.16 13.32 -11.55
CA LEU A 214 -7.06 12.53 -10.70
C LEU A 214 -8.28 13.36 -10.23
N LEU A 215 -8.06 14.59 -9.77
CA LEU A 215 -9.14 15.43 -9.26
C LEU A 215 -10.08 15.87 -10.37
N GLU A 216 -9.59 16.18 -11.57
CA GLU A 216 -10.42 16.47 -12.74
C GLU A 216 -11.28 15.27 -13.15
N GLU A 217 -10.71 14.08 -13.17
CA GLU A 217 -11.48 12.86 -13.44
C GLU A 217 -12.57 12.63 -12.39
N ILE A 218 -12.26 12.84 -11.10
CA ILE A 218 -13.25 12.73 -10.03
C ILE A 218 -14.42 13.68 -10.24
N VAL A 219 -14.16 14.93 -10.61
CA VAL A 219 -15.24 15.89 -10.92
C VAL A 219 -16.02 15.48 -12.16
N ALA A 220 -15.33 15.08 -13.22
CA ALA A 220 -15.95 14.74 -14.51
C ALA A 220 -16.78 13.45 -14.44
N CYS A 221 -16.24 12.39 -13.81
CA CYS A 221 -16.87 11.07 -13.81
C CYS A 221 -17.90 10.88 -12.70
N PHE A 222 -17.68 11.50 -11.53
CA PHE A 222 -18.54 11.31 -10.35
C PHE A 222 -19.41 12.53 -10.03
N GLY A 223 -19.19 13.66 -10.69
CA GLY A 223 -19.90 14.93 -10.39
C GLY A 223 -19.59 15.47 -8.98
N GLU A 224 -18.49 15.02 -8.35
CA GLU A 224 -18.17 15.32 -6.96
C GLU A 224 -17.40 16.64 -6.85
N VAL A 225 -18.17 17.72 -6.73
CA VAL A 225 -17.61 19.09 -6.66
C VAL A 225 -17.02 19.43 -5.28
N THR A 226 -17.23 18.61 -4.25
CA THR A 226 -16.69 18.88 -2.91
C THR A 226 -15.16 18.78 -2.87
N VAL A 227 -14.52 18.17 -3.88
CA VAL A 227 -13.07 18.21 -4.08
C VAL A 227 -12.55 19.65 -4.30
N LEU A 228 -13.39 20.57 -4.72
CA LEU A 228 -13.07 21.99 -4.90
C LEU A 228 -13.15 22.79 -3.60
N ALA A 229 -13.65 22.21 -2.51
CA ALA A 229 -13.73 22.86 -1.20
C ALA A 229 -12.42 22.63 -0.40
N TRP A 230 -11.38 23.35 -0.77
CA TRP A 230 -10.06 23.32 -0.15
C TRP A 230 -9.55 24.73 0.16
N SER A 231 -8.48 24.83 0.97
CA SER A 231 -7.78 26.08 1.24
C SER A 231 -6.27 25.84 1.21
N GLY A 232 -5.53 26.81 0.65
CA GLY A 232 -4.07 26.70 0.54
C GLY A 232 -3.57 27.15 -0.83
N LYS A 233 -2.46 26.57 -1.28
CA LYS A 233 -1.83 26.89 -2.56
C LYS A 233 -2.55 26.15 -3.69
N SER A 234 -2.89 26.89 -4.76
CA SER A 234 -3.45 26.30 -5.99
C SER A 234 -2.39 25.56 -6.81
N SER A 235 -2.85 24.58 -7.58
CA SER A 235 -2.01 23.87 -8.53
C SER A 235 -1.57 24.79 -9.69
N SER A 236 -0.37 24.55 -10.21
CA SER A 236 0.09 25.14 -11.49
C SER A 236 -0.63 24.56 -12.69
N TYR A 237 -1.08 23.32 -12.59
CA TYR A 237 -1.86 22.63 -13.62
C TYR A 237 -3.24 23.26 -13.83
N ASN A 238 -3.99 23.49 -12.75
CA ASN A 238 -5.33 24.09 -12.79
C ASN A 238 -5.56 24.85 -11.47
N SER A 239 -5.76 26.17 -11.57
CA SER A 239 -5.91 27.04 -10.40
C SER A 239 -7.14 26.76 -9.53
N CYS A 240 -8.14 26.03 -10.05
CA CYS A 240 -9.30 25.57 -9.28
C CYS A 240 -8.98 24.34 -8.40
N LEU A 241 -7.80 23.71 -8.59
CA LEU A 241 -7.38 22.52 -7.88
C LEU A 241 -6.22 22.84 -6.91
N PRO A 242 -6.07 22.08 -5.82
CA PRO A 242 -4.97 22.29 -4.88
C PRO A 242 -3.64 21.77 -5.42
N ALA A 243 -2.54 22.40 -4.99
CA ALA A 243 -1.19 21.94 -5.31
C ALA A 243 -0.79 20.66 -4.59
N SER A 244 -1.49 20.26 -3.51
CA SER A 244 -1.17 19.10 -2.70
C SER A 244 -2.43 18.47 -2.12
N ILE A 245 -2.42 17.15 -2.00
CA ILE A 245 -3.51 16.38 -1.36
C ILE A 245 -3.61 16.68 0.14
N SER A 246 -2.57 17.22 0.75
CA SER A 246 -2.51 17.52 2.20
C SER A 246 -3.53 18.56 2.68
N VAL A 247 -4.26 19.19 1.77
CA VAL A 247 -5.33 20.18 2.10
C VAL A 247 -6.66 19.51 2.44
N TYR A 248 -6.82 18.22 2.22
CA TYR A 248 -8.01 17.44 2.54
C TYR A 248 -7.87 16.76 3.90
#